data_c966f6c4df506200ff457a91ae02cdc3
#
_entry.id   c966f6c4df506200ff457a91ae02cdc3
#
_cell.length_a   1.000
_cell.length_b   1.000
_cell.length_c   1.000
_cell.angle_alpha   90.00
_cell.angle_beta   90.00
_cell.angle_gamma   90.00
#
_symmetry.space_group_name_H-M   'P 1'
#
loop_
_entity.id
_entity.type
_entity.pdbx_description
1 polymer ?
#
loop_
_entity_poly.entity_id
_entity_poly.type
_entity_poly.pdbx_seq_one_letter_code
_entity_poly.pdbx_strand_id
1 'polypeptide(L)'
;MSSMHLVGSRMLQCAEKTYMTRVYRHPKKNGGFIHTAETVLDSGDNIVSDGNTIEEVLAKQRQILPLALFSRDVLRRVTDRMLTTTFPDKL
;
A
#
# COMPACT_ATOMS: atom_id res chain seq x y z
N MET A 1 -23.28 -3.43 9.01
CA MET A 1 -22.79 -2.22 8.56
C MET A 1 -21.39 -1.98 8.94
N SER A 2 -20.64 -1.45 8.09
CA SER A 2 -19.25 -1.16 8.39
C SER A 2 -19.17 0.00 9.34
N SER A 3 -18.39 -0.13 10.38
CA SER A 3 -18.19 0.94 11.32
C SER A 3 -16.77 1.47 11.21
N MET A 4 -16.21 1.45 10.03
CA MET A 4 -14.85 1.94 9.85
C MET A 4 -14.85 3.46 9.90
N HIS A 5 -14.00 4.00 10.73
CA HIS A 5 -13.88 5.45 10.90
C HIS A 5 -12.48 5.90 10.59
N LEU A 6 -12.37 6.96 9.81
CA LEU A 6 -11.09 7.59 9.56
C LEU A 6 -10.63 8.28 10.84
N VAL A 7 -9.49 7.90 11.35
CA VAL A 7 -8.96 8.50 12.57
C VAL A 7 -7.78 9.42 12.31
N GLY A 8 -7.25 9.44 11.10
CA GLY A 8 -6.19 10.38 10.78
C GLY A 8 -5.54 10.09 9.46
N SER A 9 -4.65 10.99 9.09
CA SER A 9 -3.84 10.85 7.90
C SER A 9 -2.41 11.17 8.25
N ARG A 10 -1.49 10.54 7.56
CA ARG A 10 -0.06 10.80 7.73
C ARG A 10 0.58 10.87 6.37
N MET A 11 1.61 11.71 6.25
CA MET A 11 2.38 11.76 5.02
C MET A 11 3.62 10.91 5.20
N LEU A 12 3.82 9.96 4.33
CA LEU A 12 4.99 9.09 4.36
C LEU A 12 5.87 9.43 3.17
N GLN A 13 7.15 9.62 3.42
CA GLN A 13 8.10 9.89 2.36
C GLN A 13 8.79 8.61 1.94
N CYS A 14 8.92 8.42 0.65
CA CYS A 14 9.63 7.26 0.13
C CYS A 14 10.11 7.60 -1.29
N ALA A 15 11.40 7.39 -1.52
CA ALA A 15 11.99 7.63 -2.86
C ALA A 15 11.71 9.04 -3.35
N GLU A 16 11.90 10.02 -2.48
CA GLU A 16 11.74 11.45 -2.82
C GLU A 16 10.30 11.84 -3.15
N LYS A 17 9.36 10.98 -2.89
CA LYS A 17 7.95 11.29 -3.04
C LYS A 17 7.25 11.19 -1.72
N THR A 18 6.14 11.90 -1.61
CA THR A 18 5.34 11.87 -0.40
C THR A 18 4.01 11.20 -0.72
N TYR A 19 3.62 10.27 0.12
CA TYR A 19 2.38 9.52 -0.06
C TYR A 19 1.48 9.78 1.14
N MET A 20 0.20 9.95 0.88
CA MET A 20 -0.75 10.10 1.96
C MET A 20 -1.23 8.72 2.40
N THR A 21 -1.15 8.49 3.70
CA THR A 21 -1.63 7.26 4.30
C THR A 21 -2.80 7.61 5.21
N ARG A 22 -3.92 6.98 4.99
CA ARG A 22 -5.09 7.16 5.83
C ARG A 22 -5.15 6.03 6.82
N VAL A 23 -5.53 6.35 8.04
CA VAL A 23 -5.66 5.35 9.09
C VAL A 23 -7.10 5.29 9.53
N TYR A 24 -7.65 4.10 9.53
CA TYR A 24 -9.04 3.85 9.90
C TYR A 24 -9.06 2.96 11.13
N ARG A 25 -10.16 3.05 11.87
CA ARG A 25 -10.39 2.22 13.03
C ARG A 25 -11.76 1.57 12.91
N HIS A 26 -11.84 0.32 13.27
CA HIS A 26 -13.13 -0.35 13.31
C HIS A 26 -13.14 -1.33 14.48
N PRO A 27 -14.33 -1.56 15.07
CA PRO A 27 -14.41 -2.39 16.27
C PRO A 27 -14.26 -3.86 15.95
N LYS A 28 -13.73 -4.59 16.92
CA LYS A 28 -13.66 -6.03 16.84
C LYS A 28 -14.89 -6.61 17.50
N LYS A 29 -15.21 -7.86 17.15
CA LYS A 29 -16.37 -8.53 17.71
C LYS A 29 -16.24 -8.73 19.22
N ASN A 30 -15.05 -9.03 19.69
CA ASN A 30 -14.87 -9.29 21.13
C ASN A 30 -14.31 -8.11 21.86
N GLY A 31 -14.59 -6.92 21.42
CA GLY A 31 -14.14 -5.71 22.09
C GLY A 31 -12.84 -5.21 21.50
N GLY A 32 -12.55 -3.95 21.77
CA GLY A 32 -11.36 -3.31 21.22
C GLY A 32 -11.53 -2.92 19.77
N PHE A 33 -10.44 -2.50 19.18
CA PHE A 33 -10.46 -1.99 17.82
C PHE A 33 -9.31 -2.58 17.02
N ILE A 34 -9.51 -2.62 15.72
CA ILE A 34 -8.45 -2.92 14.79
C ILE A 34 -8.20 -1.67 13.98
N HIS A 35 -6.97 -1.43 13.64
CA HIS A 35 -6.60 -0.27 12.85
C HIS A 35 -6.14 -0.74 11.48
N THR A 36 -6.42 0.06 10.46
CA THR A 36 -6.03 -0.25 9.09
C THR A 36 -5.42 1.00 8.50
N ALA A 37 -4.25 0.86 7.91
CA ALA A 37 -3.61 1.96 7.21
C ALA A 37 -3.67 1.66 5.72
N GLU A 38 -3.98 2.69 4.94
CA GLU A 38 -4.10 2.57 3.50
C GLU A 38 -3.30 3.68 2.82
N THR A 39 -2.44 3.30 1.90
CA THR A 39 -1.69 4.26 1.09
C THR A 39 -2.04 4.02 -0.37
N VAL A 40 -2.47 5.06 -1.06
CA VAL A 40 -2.80 4.94 -2.48
C VAL A 40 -1.56 5.34 -3.28
N LEU A 41 -1.17 4.49 -4.19
CA LEU A 41 0.00 4.73 -5.03
C LEU A 41 -0.40 5.42 -6.32
N ASP A 42 0.59 5.94 -7.02
CA ASP A 42 0.37 6.65 -8.29
C ASP A 42 -0.30 5.76 -9.32
N SER A 43 -0.07 4.46 -9.23
CA SER A 43 -0.68 3.52 -10.16
C SER A 43 -2.16 3.28 -9.88
N GLY A 44 -2.66 3.81 -8.77
CA GLY A 44 -4.02 3.51 -8.34
C GLY A 44 -4.12 2.32 -7.41
N ASP A 45 -3.03 1.59 -7.22
CA ASP A 45 -3.01 0.49 -6.28
C ASP A 45 -3.02 1.00 -4.85
N ASN A 46 -3.53 0.17 -3.96
CA ASN A 46 -3.55 0.50 -2.54
C ASN A 46 -2.65 -0.47 -1.80
N ILE A 47 -1.94 0.07 -0.81
CA ILE A 47 -1.20 -0.75 0.13
C ILE A 47 -1.95 -0.67 1.44
N VAL A 48 -2.32 -1.83 1.98
CA VAL A 48 -3.14 -1.88 3.18
C VAL A 48 -2.43 -2.73 4.23
N SER A 49 -2.44 -2.27 5.46
CA SER A 49 -1.92 -3.04 6.58
C SER A 49 -2.85 -2.90 7.77
N ASP A 50 -2.96 -3.97 8.54
CA ASP A 50 -3.81 -4.02 9.72
C ASP A 50 -2.95 -4.18 10.97
N GLY A 51 -3.45 -3.73 12.07
CA GLY A 51 -2.76 -3.88 13.35
C GLY A 51 -3.64 -3.44 14.48
N ASN A 52 -3.10 -3.56 15.69
CA ASN A 52 -3.86 -3.24 16.90
C ASN A 52 -3.76 -1.77 17.27
N THR A 53 -2.72 -1.09 16.83
CA THR A 53 -2.53 0.32 17.17
C THR A 53 -2.21 1.11 15.90
N ILE A 54 -2.37 2.42 16.02
CA ILE A 54 -2.03 3.34 14.93
C ILE A 54 -0.54 3.24 14.63
N GLU A 55 0.29 3.20 15.66
CA GLU A 55 1.74 3.12 15.48
C GLU A 55 2.13 1.85 14.76
N GLU A 56 1.47 0.76 15.07
CA GLU A 56 1.77 -0.52 14.45
C GLU A 56 1.48 -0.50 12.95
N VAL A 57 0.31 0.01 12.57
CA VAL A 57 -0.05 0.02 11.15
C VAL A 57 0.81 1.00 10.36
N LEU A 58 1.20 2.10 10.97
CA LEU A 58 2.09 3.06 10.31
C LEU A 58 3.49 2.49 10.15
N ALA A 59 3.97 1.76 11.16
CA ALA A 59 5.27 1.10 11.06
C ALA A 59 5.26 0.07 9.94
N LYS A 60 4.19 -0.69 9.83
CA LYS A 60 4.05 -1.65 8.76
C LYS A 60 4.04 -0.97 7.40
N GLN A 61 3.32 0.14 7.28
CA GLN A 61 3.27 0.88 6.02
C GLN A 61 4.66 1.39 5.62
N ARG A 62 5.42 1.89 6.58
CA ARG A 62 6.76 2.38 6.30
C ARG A 62 7.68 1.28 5.82
N GLN A 63 7.48 0.05 6.30
CA GLN A 63 8.27 -1.08 5.87
C GLN A 63 7.82 -1.61 4.51
N ILE A 64 6.52 -1.64 4.28
CA ILE A 64 5.95 -2.23 3.07
C ILE A 64 6.09 -1.29 1.88
N LEU A 65 5.94 0.01 2.09
CA LEU A 65 5.87 0.97 1.01
C LEU A 65 7.09 0.91 0.07
N PRO A 66 8.33 0.92 0.56
CA PRO A 66 9.45 0.83 -0.37
C PRO A 66 9.48 -0.48 -1.14
N LEU A 67 9.12 -1.58 -0.49
CA LEU A 67 9.10 -2.88 -1.14
C LEU A 67 8.01 -2.94 -2.21
N ALA A 68 6.85 -2.39 -1.90
CA ALA A 68 5.75 -2.37 -2.85
C ALA A 68 6.08 -1.52 -4.07
N LEU A 69 6.69 -0.37 -3.86
CA LEU A 69 7.08 0.50 -4.96
C LEU A 69 8.14 -0.17 -5.82
N PHE A 70 9.11 -0.82 -5.20
CA PHE A 70 10.14 -1.52 -5.92
C PHE A 70 9.57 -2.67 -6.75
N SER A 71 8.68 -3.43 -6.15
CA SER A 71 8.04 -4.55 -6.82
C SER A 71 7.26 -4.11 -8.04
N ARG A 72 6.50 -3.03 -7.90
CA ARG A 72 5.70 -2.52 -9.01
C ARG A 72 6.57 -1.95 -10.12
N ASP A 73 7.69 -1.32 -9.76
CA ASP A 73 8.61 -0.81 -10.73
C ASP A 73 9.25 -1.95 -11.54
N VAL A 74 9.64 -3.00 -10.85
CA VAL A 74 10.21 -4.17 -11.50
C VAL A 74 9.20 -4.82 -12.44
N LEU A 75 7.97 -4.99 -11.97
CA LEU A 75 6.92 -5.59 -12.78
C LEU A 75 6.65 -4.76 -14.03
N ARG A 76 6.62 -3.44 -13.88
CA ARG A 76 6.39 -2.57 -15.02
C ARG A 76 7.52 -2.70 -16.04
N ARG A 77 8.76 -2.76 -15.58
CA ARG A 77 9.90 -2.90 -16.47
C ARG A 77 9.87 -4.23 -17.22
N VAL A 78 9.50 -5.29 -16.51
CA VAL A 78 9.40 -6.60 -17.13
C VAL A 78 8.28 -6.61 -18.17
N THR A 79 7.14 -6.03 -17.84
CA THR A 79 6.01 -5.97 -18.75
C THR A 79 6.36 -5.16 -20.00
N ASP A 80 7.00 -4.02 -19.82
CA ASP A 80 7.41 -3.18 -20.95
C ASP A 80 8.38 -3.93 -21.84
N ARG A 81 9.31 -4.64 -21.25
CA ARG A 81 10.27 -5.42 -22.01
C ARG A 81 9.56 -6.51 -22.82
N MET A 82 8.59 -7.15 -22.21
CA MET A 82 7.84 -8.19 -22.88
C MET A 82 7.01 -7.64 -24.03
N LEU A 83 6.48 -6.44 -23.86
CA LEU A 83 5.68 -5.82 -24.89
C LEU A 83 6.52 -5.31 -26.04
N THR A 84 7.73 -4.86 -25.75
CA THR A 84 8.58 -4.32 -26.81
C THR A 84 9.39 -5.41 -27.48
N THR A 85 9.64 -6.51 -26.80
CA THR A 85 10.35 -7.62 -27.41
C THR A 85 9.38 -8.38 -28.26
N THR A 86 9.56 -8.29 -29.51
CA THR A 86 8.72 -9.02 -30.36
C THR A 86 9.06 -10.44 -30.22
N PHE A 87 8.17 -11.18 -29.79
CA PHE A 87 8.43 -12.54 -29.71
C PHE A 87 8.51 -13.01 -31.06
N PRO A 88 9.49 -13.59 -31.38
CA PRO A 88 9.70 -14.03 -32.66
C PRO A 88 8.76 -15.03 -32.86
N ASP A 89 8.22 -14.89 -33.38
CA ASP A 89 7.37 -15.64 -33.71
C ASP A 89 7.90 -16.74 -34.13
N LYS A 90 8.89 -16.76 -34.23
CA LYS A 90 9.52 -17.68 -34.58
C LYS A 90 9.63 -18.51 -33.67
N LEU A 91 9.30 -18.38 -33.02
CA LEU A 91 9.45 -19.15 -32.14
C LEU A 91 8.71 -20.04 -32.31
#